data_eca4879720d0a01c62718fb4e0823762
#
_entry.id   eca4879720d0a01c62718fb4e0823762
#
_cell.length_a   1.000
_cell.length_b   1.000
_cell.length_c   1.000
_cell.angle_alpha   90.00
_cell.angle_beta   90.00
_cell.angle_gamma   90.00
#
_symmetry.space_group_name_H-M   'P 1'
#
loop_
_entity.id
_entity.type
_entity.pdbx_description
1 polymer ?
#
loop_
_entity_poly.entity_id
_entity_poly.type
_entity_poly.pdbx_seq_one_letter_code
_entity_poly.pdbx_strand_id
1 'polypeptide(L)'
;MNEKQMAKILIKELSELGFTIHKYNAVTTSSIYLKLDYGICCGIRISNHSGKKKYHYRFNIVKGYNGDKVTYSKNLISYFYTFEQISQLIRDVQHERNKKIQRYGLNNYKKYMEIEKESNPLFRRFKQVI
;
A
#
# COMPACT_ATOMS: atom_id res chain seq x y z
N MET A 1 13.07 16.40 2.26
CA MET A 1 12.33 15.63 1.25
C MET A 1 10.86 15.75 1.51
N ASN A 2 10.06 16.04 0.50
CA ASN A 2 8.61 16.19 0.64
C ASN A 2 7.86 14.91 0.21
N GLU A 3 6.53 14.92 0.37
CA GLU A 3 5.69 13.77 0.06
C GLU A 3 5.75 13.37 -1.42
N LYS A 4 5.79 14.35 -2.32
CA LYS A 4 5.86 14.08 -3.77
C LYS A 4 7.16 13.39 -4.15
N GLN A 5 8.27 13.84 -3.61
CA GLN A 5 9.59 13.26 -3.86
C GLN A 5 9.65 11.83 -3.31
N MET A 6 9.12 11.64 -2.12
CA MET A 6 9.09 10.33 -1.48
C MET A 6 8.19 9.34 -2.23
N ALA A 7 7.02 9.80 -2.65
CA ALA A 7 6.11 8.98 -3.46
C ALA A 7 6.78 8.55 -4.76
N LYS A 8 7.50 9.45 -5.41
CA LYS A 8 8.21 9.18 -6.66
C LYS A 8 9.27 8.08 -6.47
N ILE A 9 10.04 8.15 -5.39
CA ILE A 9 11.03 7.13 -5.07
C ILE A 9 10.36 5.78 -4.79
N LEU A 10 9.31 5.77 -3.97
CA LEU A 10 8.58 4.54 -3.62
C LEU A 10 7.95 3.91 -4.86
N ILE A 11 7.31 4.69 -5.72
CA ILE A 11 6.70 4.19 -6.94
C ILE A 11 7.75 3.54 -7.84
N LYS A 12 8.89 4.20 -8.03
CA LYS A 12 9.98 3.66 -8.83
C LYS A 12 10.49 2.33 -8.27
N GLU A 13 10.87 2.32 -7.00
CA GLU A 13 11.46 1.13 -6.36
C GLU A 13 10.46 -0.04 -6.30
N LEU A 14 9.22 0.24 -5.95
CA LEU A 14 8.19 -0.80 -5.84
C LEU A 14 7.76 -1.32 -7.20
N SER A 15 7.72 -0.47 -8.23
CA SER A 15 7.42 -0.91 -9.59
C SER A 15 8.48 -1.86 -10.13
N GLU A 16 9.73 -1.61 -9.82
CA GLU A 16 10.86 -2.49 -10.19
C GLU A 16 10.75 -3.87 -9.53
N LEU A 17 10.08 -3.93 -8.37
CA LEU A 17 9.79 -5.18 -7.68
C LEU A 17 8.50 -5.86 -8.16
N GLY A 18 7.85 -5.33 -9.17
CA GLY A 18 6.69 -5.93 -9.80
C GLY A 18 5.34 -5.60 -9.16
N PHE A 19 5.28 -4.59 -8.29
CA PHE A 19 4.01 -4.17 -7.70
C PHE A 19 3.15 -3.40 -8.70
N THR A 20 1.85 -3.65 -8.67
CA THR A 20 0.86 -2.78 -9.31
C THR A 20 0.53 -1.66 -8.33
N ILE A 21 0.64 -0.41 -8.76
CA ILE A 21 0.54 0.74 -7.87
C ILE A 21 -0.54 1.69 -8.34
N HIS A 22 -1.44 2.03 -7.42
CA HIS A 22 -2.45 3.09 -7.59
C HIS A 22 -2.16 4.21 -6.62
N LYS A 23 -2.30 5.45 -7.08
CA LYS A 23 -2.00 6.64 -6.30
C LYS A 23 -3.23 7.53 -6.15
N TYR A 24 -3.39 8.07 -4.96
CA TYR A 24 -4.36 9.11 -4.65
C TYR A 24 -3.68 10.25 -3.90
N ASN A 25 -3.84 11.46 -4.42
CA ASN A 25 -3.38 12.68 -3.74
C ASN A 25 -4.53 13.26 -2.94
N ALA A 26 -4.33 13.46 -1.64
CA ALA A 26 -5.35 14.10 -0.81
C ALA A 26 -5.60 15.52 -1.27
N VAL A 27 -6.87 15.95 -1.19
CA VAL A 27 -7.30 17.28 -1.66
C VAL A 27 -6.98 18.37 -0.64
N THR A 28 -7.19 18.07 0.64
CA THR A 28 -7.07 19.05 1.74
C THR A 28 -5.72 19.05 2.43
N THR A 29 -4.88 18.07 2.16
CA THR A 29 -3.55 17.92 2.76
C THR A 29 -2.55 17.55 1.67
N SER A 30 -1.25 17.54 2.01
CA SER A 30 -0.20 17.06 1.12
C SER A 30 -0.01 15.55 1.15
N SER A 31 -0.87 14.83 1.86
CA SER A 31 -0.77 13.38 1.98
C SER A 31 -0.98 12.68 0.65
N ILE A 32 -0.19 11.65 0.42
CA ILE A 32 -0.27 10.80 -0.77
C ILE A 32 -0.51 9.36 -0.30
N TYR A 33 -1.47 8.71 -0.93
CA TYR A 33 -1.82 7.33 -0.63
C TYR A 33 -1.45 6.44 -1.79
N LEU A 34 -0.76 5.35 -1.51
CA LEU A 34 -0.45 4.32 -2.49
C LEU A 34 -1.18 3.04 -2.11
N LYS A 35 -1.80 2.39 -3.08
CA LYS A 35 -2.33 1.03 -2.92
C LYS A 35 -1.49 0.09 -3.77
N LEU A 36 -1.02 -0.97 -3.14
CA LEU A 36 -0.16 -1.96 -3.76
C LEU A 36 -0.97 -3.23 -4.04
N ASP A 37 -0.90 -3.67 -5.29
CA ASP A 37 -1.63 -4.85 -5.74
C ASP A 37 -3.13 -4.77 -5.44
N TYR A 38 -3.74 -3.64 -5.81
CA TYR A 38 -5.16 -3.33 -5.55
C TYR A 38 -5.53 -3.35 -4.06
N GLY A 39 -4.56 -3.12 -3.18
CA GLY A 39 -4.73 -3.15 -1.74
C GLY A 39 -4.59 -4.53 -1.11
N ILE A 40 -4.41 -5.59 -1.91
CA ILE A 40 -4.21 -6.95 -1.39
C ILE A 40 -2.94 -7.03 -0.55
N CYS A 41 -1.85 -6.43 -1.04
CA CYS A 41 -0.62 -6.37 -0.27
C CYS A 41 -0.76 -5.43 0.92
N CYS A 42 -0.96 -4.15 0.64
CA CYS A 42 -1.09 -3.12 1.68
C CYS A 42 -1.44 -1.76 1.07
N GLY A 43 -1.70 -0.80 1.94
CA GLY A 43 -1.75 0.62 1.59
C GLY A 43 -0.63 1.37 2.30
N ILE A 44 -0.05 2.34 1.62
CA ILE A 44 0.97 3.23 2.18
C ILE A 44 0.40 4.63 2.23
N ARG A 45 0.54 5.29 3.35
CA ARG A 45 0.25 6.72 3.50
C ARG A 45 1.55 7.47 3.69
N ILE A 46 1.80 8.41 2.80
CA ILE A 46 2.95 9.31 2.89
C ILE A 46 2.41 10.65 3.37
N SER A 47 2.80 11.05 4.56
CA SER A 47 2.34 12.30 5.15
C SER A 47 3.41 12.92 6.03
N ASN A 48 3.39 14.24 6.09
CA ASN A 48 4.22 15.03 6.98
C ASN A 48 3.29 15.99 7.72
N HIS A 49 2.87 15.59 8.91
CA HIS A 49 2.00 16.43 9.72
C HIS A 49 2.80 17.52 10.42
N SER A 50 2.44 18.76 10.12
CA SER A 50 2.97 19.95 10.77
C SER A 50 2.90 19.82 12.29
N GLY A 51 4.00 20.13 13.01
CA GLY A 51 4.08 20.06 14.45
C GLY A 51 4.43 18.71 15.04
N LYS A 52 4.55 17.66 14.24
CA LYS A 52 5.03 16.35 14.69
C LYS A 52 6.46 16.10 14.22
N LYS A 53 7.31 15.64 15.14
CA LYS A 53 8.71 15.33 14.81
C LYS A 53 8.90 14.07 13.99
N LYS A 54 7.84 13.30 13.74
CA LYS A 54 7.89 12.05 12.99
C LYS A 54 7.10 12.16 11.70
N TYR A 55 7.76 11.86 10.63
CA TYR A 55 7.17 11.71 9.31
C TYR A 55 6.85 10.25 9.12
N HIS A 56 5.75 9.95 8.48
CA HIS A 56 5.43 8.57 8.40
C HIS A 56 4.92 8.21 7.05
N TYR A 57 5.45 7.12 6.55
CA TYR A 57 4.60 6.24 5.82
C TYR A 57 4.09 5.20 6.80
N ARG A 58 2.94 4.72 6.55
CA ARG A 58 2.43 3.55 7.24
C ARG A 58 1.80 2.64 6.20
N PHE A 59 1.89 1.34 6.40
CA PHE A 59 1.05 0.42 5.68
C PHE A 59 0.16 -0.29 6.67
N ASN A 60 -1.07 -0.55 6.23
CA ASN A 60 -2.10 -1.19 7.04
C ASN A 60 -2.51 -2.47 6.35
N ILE A 61 -2.68 -3.51 7.13
CA ILE A 61 -3.32 -4.73 6.66
C ILE A 61 -4.78 -4.65 7.07
N VAL A 62 -5.66 -4.36 6.13
CA VAL A 62 -7.07 -4.11 6.42
C VAL A 62 -7.99 -5.24 5.98
N LYS A 63 -7.51 -6.11 5.11
CA LYS A 63 -8.32 -7.19 4.55
C LYS A 63 -7.56 -8.52 4.62
N GLY A 64 -8.26 -9.55 5.01
CA GLY A 64 -7.82 -10.92 4.86
C GLY A 64 -8.71 -11.65 3.85
N TYR A 65 -8.18 -12.67 3.23
CA TYR A 65 -8.89 -13.48 2.25
C TYR A 65 -8.86 -14.93 2.69
N ASN A 66 -10.02 -15.58 2.63
CA ASN A 66 -10.15 -17.00 2.94
C ASN A 66 -11.05 -17.64 1.87
N GLY A 67 -10.41 -18.25 0.88
CA GLY A 67 -11.12 -18.74 -0.31
C GLY A 67 -11.74 -17.57 -1.06
N ASP A 68 -13.05 -17.60 -1.27
CA ASP A 68 -13.79 -16.52 -1.93
C ASP A 68 -14.32 -15.47 -0.95
N LYS A 69 -14.04 -15.65 0.35
CA LYS A 69 -14.51 -14.74 1.41
C LYS A 69 -13.45 -13.71 1.75
N VAL A 70 -13.89 -12.47 1.80
CA VAL A 70 -13.07 -11.37 2.30
C VAL A 70 -13.39 -11.17 3.77
N THR A 71 -12.35 -11.19 4.61
CA THR A 71 -12.48 -10.86 6.02
C THR A 71 -11.85 -9.51 6.28
N TYR A 72 -12.46 -8.73 7.15
CA TYR A 72 -11.93 -7.43 7.55
C TYR A 72 -11.28 -7.56 8.91
N SER A 73 -10.05 -7.12 9.03
CA SER A 73 -9.41 -7.03 10.33
C SER A 73 -10.07 -5.93 11.14
N LYS A 74 -10.53 -6.24 12.35
CA LYS A 74 -11.05 -5.26 13.28
C LYS A 74 -9.94 -4.37 13.84
N ASN A 75 -8.71 -4.88 13.84
CA ASN A 75 -7.54 -4.17 14.33
C ASN A 75 -6.64 -3.84 13.14
N LEU A 76 -6.55 -2.55 12.85
CA LEU A 76 -5.62 -2.05 11.86
C LEU A 76 -4.19 -2.18 12.41
N ILE A 77 -3.36 -2.92 11.69
CA ILE A 77 -1.93 -2.98 12.00
C ILE A 77 -1.26 -1.90 11.18
N SER A 78 -0.64 -0.95 11.85
CA SER A 78 0.08 0.15 11.21
C SER A 78 1.53 0.15 11.66
N TYR A 79 2.43 0.29 10.70
CA TYR A 79 3.85 0.43 10.94
C TYR A 79 4.27 1.82 10.50
N PHE A 80 5.07 2.48 11.32
CA PHE A 80 5.48 3.86 11.07
C PHE A 80 6.97 3.91 10.76
N TYR A 81 7.32 4.71 9.75
CA TYR A 81 8.69 4.86 9.27
C TYR A 81 9.00 6.33 9.13
N THR A 82 10.25 6.70 9.35
CA THR A 82 10.76 8.00 8.96
C THR A 82 11.17 7.99 7.50
N PHE A 83 11.41 9.16 6.92
CA PHE A 83 11.86 9.26 5.53
C PHE A 83 13.22 8.59 5.31
N GLU A 84 14.07 8.53 6.34
CA GLU A 84 15.35 7.84 6.27
C GLU A 84 15.22 6.31 6.25
N GLN A 85 14.09 5.79 6.66
CA GLN A 85 13.83 4.35 6.76
C GLN A 85 13.13 3.78 5.51
N ILE A 86 13.23 4.47 4.38
CA ILE A 86 12.56 4.04 3.15
C ILE A 86 12.98 2.64 2.70
N SER A 87 14.27 2.30 2.83
CA SER A 87 14.75 0.97 2.47
C SER A 87 14.14 -0.11 3.34
N GLN A 88 13.95 0.17 4.62
CA GLN A 88 13.29 -0.75 5.54
C GLN A 88 11.81 -0.91 5.18
N LEU A 89 11.12 0.18 4.85
CA LEU A 89 9.73 0.13 4.41
C LEU A 89 9.58 -0.77 3.18
N ILE A 90 10.44 -0.61 2.19
CA ILE A 90 10.40 -1.40 0.96
C ILE A 90 10.60 -2.87 1.26
N ARG A 91 11.56 -3.22 2.11
CA ARG A 91 11.80 -4.60 2.53
C ARG A 91 10.59 -5.20 3.25
N ASP A 92 9.99 -4.44 4.15
CA ASP A 92 8.85 -4.91 4.93
C ASP A 92 7.61 -5.11 4.06
N VAL A 93 7.38 -4.22 3.10
CA VAL A 93 6.30 -4.33 2.12
C VAL A 93 6.50 -5.56 1.23
N GLN A 94 7.72 -5.78 0.76
CA GLN A 94 8.05 -6.95 -0.04
C GLN A 94 7.86 -8.24 0.75
N HIS A 95 8.29 -8.24 2.00
CA HIS A 95 8.09 -9.36 2.92
C HIS A 95 6.60 -9.65 3.13
N GLU A 96 5.79 -8.62 3.30
CA GLU A 96 4.34 -8.75 3.46
C GLU A 96 3.70 -9.38 2.23
N ARG A 97 4.11 -8.95 1.03
CA ARG A 97 3.63 -9.54 -0.22
C ARG A 97 3.99 -11.03 -0.30
N ASN A 98 5.25 -11.36 -0.02
CA ASN A 98 5.73 -12.74 -0.07
C ASN A 98 4.99 -13.62 0.93
N LYS A 99 4.73 -13.12 2.11
CA LYS A 99 3.98 -13.80 3.17
C LYS A 99 2.55 -14.09 2.73
N LYS A 100 1.88 -13.14 2.07
CA LYS A 100 0.52 -13.32 1.56
C LYS A 100 0.48 -14.28 0.37
N ILE A 101 1.44 -14.21 -0.53
CA ILE A 101 1.55 -15.15 -1.65
C ILE A 101 1.78 -16.57 -1.12
N GLN A 102 2.62 -16.72 -0.11
CA GLN A 102 2.85 -18.02 0.53
C GLN A 102 1.59 -18.56 1.19
N ARG A 103 0.83 -17.68 1.85
CA ARG A 103 -0.40 -18.06 2.56
C ARG A 103 -1.52 -18.46 1.61
N TYR A 104 -1.73 -17.69 0.55
CA TYR A 104 -2.87 -17.87 -0.37
C TYR A 104 -2.53 -18.68 -1.61
N GLY A 105 -1.27 -18.69 -2.02
CA GLY A 105 -0.84 -19.14 -3.33
C GLY A 105 -0.87 -18.01 -4.35
N LEU A 106 0.02 -18.06 -5.33
CA LEU A 106 0.16 -17.02 -6.33
C LEU A 106 -1.10 -16.85 -7.17
N ASN A 107 -1.74 -17.96 -7.58
CA ASN A 107 -2.94 -17.90 -8.39
C ASN A 107 -4.10 -17.24 -7.65
N ASN A 108 -4.28 -17.55 -6.39
CA ASN A 108 -5.30 -16.92 -5.55
C ASN A 108 -4.99 -15.45 -5.30
N TYR A 109 -3.73 -15.10 -5.10
CA TYR A 109 -3.31 -13.71 -4.93
C TYR A 109 -3.70 -12.88 -6.15
N LYS A 110 -3.43 -13.39 -7.35
CA LYS A 110 -3.83 -12.75 -8.61
C LYS A 110 -5.35 -12.67 -8.76
N LYS A 111 -6.06 -13.72 -8.38
CA LYS A 111 -7.54 -13.75 -8.39
C LYS A 111 -8.10 -12.67 -7.48
N TYR A 112 -7.54 -12.50 -6.28
CA TYR A 112 -7.97 -11.47 -5.33
C TYR A 112 -7.70 -10.06 -5.88
N MET A 113 -6.60 -9.86 -6.60
CA MET A 113 -6.35 -8.60 -7.28
C MET A 113 -7.46 -8.27 -8.28
N GLU A 114 -7.89 -9.25 -9.08
CA GLU A 114 -8.99 -9.05 -10.05
C GLU A 114 -10.32 -8.75 -9.35
N ILE A 115 -10.63 -9.43 -8.24
CA ILE A 115 -11.83 -9.17 -7.45
C ILE A 115 -11.83 -7.71 -6.95
N GLU A 116 -10.71 -7.25 -6.39
CA GLU A 116 -10.62 -5.88 -5.88
C GLU A 116 -10.67 -4.85 -7.01
N LYS A 117 -10.08 -5.13 -8.16
CA LYS A 117 -10.14 -4.27 -9.33
C LYS A 117 -11.59 -4.00 -9.77
N GLU A 118 -12.42 -5.03 -9.76
CA GLU A 118 -13.80 -4.95 -10.27
C GLU A 118 -14.79 -4.43 -9.24
N SER A 119 -14.58 -4.73 -7.96
CA SER A 119 -15.61 -4.53 -6.93
C SER A 119 -15.35 -3.37 -5.97
N ASN A 120 -14.18 -2.75 -5.99
CA ASN A 120 -13.86 -1.73 -5.01
C ASN A 120 -14.13 -0.32 -5.55
N PRO A 121 -15.19 0.37 -5.09
CA PRO A 121 -15.52 1.71 -5.56
C PRO A 121 -14.49 2.77 -5.17
N LEU A 122 -13.63 2.50 -4.19
CA LEU A 122 -12.57 3.41 -3.77
C LEU A 122 -11.51 3.59 -4.86
N PHE A 123 -11.40 2.66 -5.80
CA PHE A 123 -10.48 2.78 -6.93
C PHE A 123 -10.84 3.90 -7.90
N ARG A 124 -12.03 4.45 -7.83
CA ARG A 124 -12.40 5.62 -8.65
C ARG A 124 -11.55 6.84 -8.36
N ARG A 125 -11.06 6.98 -7.12
CA ARG A 125 -10.21 8.09 -6.68
C ARG A 125 -8.73 7.83 -6.89
N PHE A 126 -8.35 6.56 -7.02
CA PHE A 126 -6.97 6.15 -7.22
C PHE A 126 -6.71 5.98 -8.71
N LYS A 127 -5.56 6.52 -9.15
CA LYS A 127 -5.11 6.37 -10.52
C LYS A 127 -3.96 5.39 -10.57
N GLN A 128 -4.03 4.44 -11.50
CA GLN A 128 -2.93 3.52 -11.72
C GLN A 128 -1.73 4.27 -12.28
N VAL A 129 -0.59 4.13 -11.63
CA VAL A 129 0.66 4.78 -12.04
C VAL A 129 1.68 3.78 -12.57
N ILE A 130 1.56 2.54 -12.17
CA ILE A 130 2.35 1.43 -12.70
C ILE A 130 1.51 0.15 -12.69
#